data_4a555022017f09a10594b852b2995995
#
_entry.id   4a555022017f09a10594b852b2995995
#
_cell.length_a   1.000
_cell.length_b   1.000
_cell.length_c   1.000
_cell.angle_alpha   90.00
_cell.angle_beta   90.00
_cell.angle_gamma   90.00
#
_symmetry.space_group_name_H-M   'P 1'
#
loop_
_entity.id
_entity.type
_entity.pdbx_description
1 polymer ?
#
loop_
_entity_poly.entity_id
_entity_poly.type
_entity_poly.pdbx_seq_one_letter_code
_entity_poly.pdbx_strand_id
1 'polypeptide(L)'
;MAKTDEVVSAKMIPVVQGIVDWIEAHIFDTLSVSAIAKKSGYSHWYFQRQFAMVTGCTLASYVSRRKMTIATIYLTQTQASIQSISQCLGYEGQAAFCRTFHRHFGMSPTRYRRDTPGKESNLQYPLRVGMEIEQERRSAAAAADRDQRMVFG
;
A
#
# COMPACT_ATOMS: atom_id res chain seq x y z
N MET A 1 24.89 18.39 10.86
CA MET A 1 24.69 16.98 11.30
C MET A 1 23.32 16.41 10.97
N ALA A 2 22.56 17.11 10.16
CA ALA A 2 21.25 16.62 9.71
C ALA A 2 21.34 15.48 8.68
N LYS A 3 22.52 15.17 8.14
CA LYS A 3 22.68 14.18 7.06
C LYS A 3 22.73 12.71 7.52
N THR A 4 22.96 12.47 8.82
CA THR A 4 22.99 11.10 9.35
C THR A 4 21.59 10.53 9.61
N ASP A 5 20.59 11.41 9.72
CA ASP A 5 19.21 11.00 9.95
C ASP A 5 18.47 10.63 8.66
N GLU A 6 19.02 10.99 7.51
CA GLU A 6 18.42 10.75 6.21
C GLU A 6 18.81 9.37 5.62
N VAL A 7 19.76 8.68 6.22
CA VAL A 7 20.19 7.37 5.73
C VAL A 7 19.26 6.31 6.30
N VAL A 8 18.45 5.72 5.42
CA VAL A 8 17.69 4.53 5.75
C VAL A 8 18.68 3.46 6.19
N SER A 9 18.56 3.01 7.42
CA SER A 9 19.35 1.89 7.90
C SER A 9 18.98 0.65 7.09
N ALA A 10 19.98 0.00 6.49
CA ALA A 10 19.76 -1.26 5.77
C ALA A 10 19.09 -2.32 6.65
N LYS A 11 19.27 -2.21 7.98
CA LYS A 11 18.62 -3.10 8.95
C LYS A 11 17.10 -2.92 9.00
N MET A 12 16.59 -1.75 8.61
CA MET A 12 15.17 -1.47 8.66
C MET A 12 14.40 -2.04 7.46
N ILE A 13 15.07 -2.31 6.35
CA ILE A 13 14.40 -2.87 5.17
C ILE A 13 13.67 -4.19 5.49
N PRO A 14 14.33 -5.21 6.08
CA PRO A 14 13.60 -6.43 6.43
C PRO A 14 12.57 -6.23 7.54
N VAL A 15 12.78 -5.29 8.46
CA VAL A 15 11.79 -4.95 9.51
C VAL A 15 10.54 -4.36 8.85
N VAL A 16 10.70 -3.40 7.96
CA VAL A 16 9.58 -2.78 7.24
C VAL A 16 8.86 -3.83 6.39
N GLN A 17 9.58 -4.69 5.67
CA GLN A 17 8.96 -5.75 4.87
C GLN A 17 8.18 -6.72 5.76
N GLY A 18 8.71 -7.10 6.91
CA GLY A 18 8.01 -7.95 7.86
C GLY A 18 6.71 -7.33 8.38
N ILE A 19 6.71 -6.02 8.62
CA ILE A 19 5.49 -5.30 9.02
C ILE A 19 4.49 -5.20 7.87
N VAL A 20 4.94 -4.95 6.65
CA VAL A 20 4.08 -4.95 5.46
C VAL A 20 3.40 -6.33 5.31
N ASP A 21 4.14 -7.40 5.44
CA ASP A 21 3.60 -8.76 5.36
C ASP A 21 2.59 -9.02 6.49
N TRP A 22 2.88 -8.55 7.69
CA TRP A 22 1.96 -8.66 8.81
C TRP A 22 0.68 -7.86 8.58
N ILE A 23 0.78 -6.64 8.03
CA ILE A 23 -0.39 -5.84 7.66
C ILE A 23 -1.26 -6.59 6.66
N GLU A 24 -0.67 -7.17 5.63
CA GLU A 24 -1.42 -7.96 4.64
C GLU A 24 -2.15 -9.15 5.27
N ALA A 25 -1.50 -9.84 6.19
CA ALA A 25 -2.12 -10.96 6.90
C ALA A 25 -3.29 -10.53 7.80
N HIS A 26 -3.32 -9.26 8.21
CA HIS A 26 -4.32 -8.71 9.13
C HIS A 26 -5.14 -7.57 8.51
N ILE A 27 -5.16 -7.48 7.18
CA ILE A 27 -5.76 -6.33 6.48
C ILE A 27 -7.26 -6.18 6.75
N PHE A 28 -7.94 -7.25 7.09
CA PHE A 28 -9.36 -7.23 7.41
C PHE A 28 -9.65 -6.87 8.87
N ASP A 29 -8.62 -6.75 9.69
CA ASP A 29 -8.77 -6.34 11.08
C ASP A 29 -8.78 -4.82 11.20
N THR A 30 -9.22 -4.33 12.37
CA THR A 30 -9.07 -2.92 12.70
C THR A 30 -7.62 -2.66 13.07
N LEU A 31 -6.88 -2.00 12.18
CA LEU A 31 -5.46 -1.75 12.36
C LEU A 31 -5.21 -0.31 12.81
N SER A 32 -4.67 -0.13 14.02
CA SER A 32 -4.18 1.17 14.46
C SER A 32 -2.69 1.29 14.17
N VAL A 33 -2.25 2.51 13.83
CA VAL A 33 -0.83 2.81 13.59
C VAL A 33 0.01 2.48 14.83
N SER A 34 -0.54 2.77 16.02
CA SER A 34 0.10 2.48 17.29
C SER A 34 0.36 0.98 17.49
N ALA A 35 -0.63 0.14 17.22
CA ALA A 35 -0.51 -1.31 17.35
C ALA A 35 0.49 -1.88 16.34
N ILE A 36 0.49 -1.37 15.12
CA ILE A 36 1.43 -1.79 14.08
C ILE A 36 2.87 -1.43 14.48
N ALA A 37 3.09 -0.21 14.91
CA ALA A 37 4.42 0.24 15.36
C ALA A 37 4.93 -0.59 16.53
N LYS A 38 4.05 -0.92 17.47
CA LYS A 38 4.38 -1.78 18.61
C LYS A 38 4.84 -3.17 18.16
N LYS A 39 4.24 -3.70 17.10
CA LYS A 39 4.62 -5.00 16.54
C LYS A 39 6.04 -5.00 16.01
N SER A 40 6.55 -3.84 15.56
CA SER A 40 7.90 -3.72 15.05
C SER A 40 8.99 -3.88 16.11
N GLY A 41 8.65 -3.67 17.38
CA GLY A 41 9.61 -3.65 18.50
C GLY A 41 10.37 -2.34 18.67
N TYR A 42 10.15 -1.38 17.79
CA TYR A 42 10.75 -0.04 17.85
C TYR A 42 9.78 0.97 18.45
N SER A 43 10.26 2.15 18.82
CA SER A 43 9.36 3.21 19.24
C SER A 43 8.43 3.64 18.11
N HIS A 44 7.24 4.09 18.47
CA HIS A 44 6.21 4.52 17.54
C HIS A 44 6.72 5.59 16.56
N TRP A 45 7.39 6.61 17.08
CA TRP A 45 7.96 7.70 16.29
C TRP A 45 9.06 7.21 15.34
N TYR A 46 10.01 6.43 15.87
CA TYR A 46 11.14 5.93 15.09
C TYR A 46 10.67 5.00 13.95
N PHE A 47 9.79 4.07 14.26
CA PHE A 47 9.29 3.14 13.26
C PHE A 47 8.50 3.86 12.15
N GLN A 48 7.62 4.80 12.50
CA GLN A 48 6.87 5.54 11.50
C GLN A 48 7.79 6.33 10.56
N ARG A 49 8.81 6.96 11.13
CA ARG A 49 9.81 7.71 10.35
C ARG A 49 10.57 6.79 9.39
N GLN A 50 11.05 5.65 9.88
CA GLN A 50 11.77 4.68 9.05
C GLN A 50 10.87 4.09 7.97
N PHE A 51 9.64 3.80 8.31
CA PHE A 51 8.66 3.30 7.32
C PHE A 51 8.49 4.31 6.18
N ALA A 52 8.28 5.56 6.49
CA ALA A 52 8.14 6.62 5.48
C ALA A 52 9.39 6.78 4.63
N MET A 53 10.57 6.69 5.23
CA MET A 53 11.84 6.78 4.51
C MET A 53 12.07 5.59 3.57
N VAL A 54 11.72 4.39 4.03
CA VAL A 54 11.91 3.15 3.23
C VAL A 54 10.89 3.05 2.12
N THR A 55 9.63 3.41 2.38
CA THR A 55 8.52 3.17 1.44
C THR A 55 8.09 4.40 0.65
N GLY A 56 8.42 5.60 1.10
CA GLY A 56 7.97 6.85 0.51
C GLY A 56 6.54 7.24 0.89
N CYS A 57 5.89 6.51 1.79
CA CYS A 57 4.54 6.84 2.26
C CYS A 57 4.41 6.61 3.77
N THR A 58 3.43 7.28 4.39
CA THR A 58 3.18 7.07 5.82
C THR A 58 2.51 5.72 6.03
N LEU A 59 2.69 5.17 7.23
CA LEU A 59 2.06 3.90 7.62
C LEU A 59 0.54 3.97 7.51
N ALA A 60 -0.08 5.03 8.02
CA ALA A 60 -1.52 5.23 7.95
C ALA A 60 -2.02 5.30 6.50
N SER A 61 -1.29 6.02 5.65
CA SER A 61 -1.61 6.13 4.22
C SER A 61 -1.53 4.78 3.51
N TYR A 62 -0.49 4.00 3.80
CA TYR A 62 -0.33 2.67 3.21
C TYR A 62 -1.50 1.74 3.58
N VAL A 63 -1.84 1.65 4.87
CA VAL A 63 -2.93 0.81 5.34
C VAL A 63 -4.26 1.22 4.69
N SER A 64 -4.55 2.52 4.66
CA SER A 64 -5.77 3.06 4.05
C SER A 64 -5.84 2.73 2.55
N ARG A 65 -4.76 2.94 1.82
CA ARG A 65 -4.70 2.65 0.38
C ARG A 65 -4.87 1.17 0.08
N ARG A 66 -4.30 0.30 0.91
CA ARG A 66 -4.48 -1.15 0.75
C ARG A 66 -5.93 -1.56 0.95
N LYS A 67 -6.57 -1.06 1.99
CA LYS A 67 -7.98 -1.33 2.25
C LYS A 67 -8.88 -0.81 1.12
N MET A 68 -8.60 0.37 0.59
CA MET A 68 -9.34 0.93 -0.53
C MET A 68 -9.17 0.12 -1.81
N THR A 69 -7.98 -0.38 -2.08
CA THR A 69 -7.73 -1.26 -3.23
C THR A 69 -8.51 -2.57 -3.11
N ILE A 70 -8.53 -3.18 -1.94
CA ILE A 70 -9.33 -4.39 -1.68
C ILE A 70 -10.82 -4.10 -1.85
N ALA A 71 -11.27 -2.92 -1.40
CA ALA A 71 -12.65 -2.49 -1.57
C ALA A 71 -13.04 -2.46 -3.06
N THR A 72 -12.17 -1.98 -3.95
CA THR A 72 -12.47 -1.96 -5.39
C THR A 72 -12.66 -3.37 -5.96
N ILE A 73 -11.91 -4.34 -5.47
CA ILE A 73 -12.06 -5.73 -5.88
C ILE A 73 -13.44 -6.26 -5.49
N TYR A 74 -13.86 -6.02 -4.25
CA TYR A 74 -15.20 -6.41 -3.80
C TYR A 74 -16.31 -5.68 -4.55
N LEU A 75 -16.12 -4.40 -4.85
CA LEU A 75 -17.11 -3.62 -5.58
C LEU A 75 -17.29 -4.10 -7.01
N THR A 76 -16.21 -4.48 -7.68
CA THR A 76 -16.25 -4.85 -9.11
C THR A 76 -16.44 -6.33 -9.35
N GLN A 77 -16.01 -7.19 -8.44
CA GLN A 77 -16.01 -8.65 -8.62
C GLN A 77 -17.06 -9.37 -7.78
N THR A 78 -17.73 -8.69 -6.86
CA THR A 78 -18.78 -9.27 -6.02
C THR A 78 -20.01 -8.38 -5.99
N GLN A 79 -21.10 -8.91 -5.46
CA GLN A 79 -22.33 -8.16 -5.20
C GLN A 79 -22.49 -7.83 -3.71
N ALA A 80 -21.41 -7.90 -2.94
CA ALA A 80 -21.45 -7.57 -1.51
C ALA A 80 -21.96 -6.14 -1.31
N SER A 81 -22.76 -5.94 -0.27
CA SER A 81 -23.28 -4.61 0.06
C SER A 81 -22.14 -3.71 0.55
N ILE A 82 -22.33 -2.41 0.40
CA ILE A 82 -21.36 -1.43 0.89
C ILE A 82 -21.14 -1.60 2.40
N GLN A 83 -22.19 -1.89 3.14
CA GLN A 83 -22.10 -2.16 4.58
C GLN A 83 -21.23 -3.39 4.87
N SER A 84 -21.43 -4.48 4.15
CA SER A 84 -20.63 -5.70 4.32
C SER A 84 -19.17 -5.44 4.01
N ILE A 85 -18.86 -4.71 2.95
CA ILE A 85 -17.50 -4.36 2.58
C ILE A 85 -16.85 -3.51 3.68
N SER A 86 -17.57 -2.51 4.20
CA SER A 86 -17.05 -1.66 5.28
C SER A 86 -16.73 -2.46 6.53
N GLN A 87 -17.59 -3.40 6.89
CA GLN A 87 -17.37 -4.29 8.05
C GLN A 87 -16.19 -5.22 7.85
N CYS A 88 -16.09 -5.84 6.67
CA CYS A 88 -14.96 -6.73 6.35
C CYS A 88 -13.61 -6.01 6.41
N LEU A 89 -13.57 -4.74 6.06
CA LEU A 89 -12.35 -3.94 6.07
C LEU A 89 -12.08 -3.28 7.43
N GLY A 90 -12.90 -3.53 8.45
CA GLY A 90 -12.67 -3.05 9.80
C GLY A 90 -13.02 -1.59 10.03
N TYR A 91 -13.89 -1.00 9.20
CA TYR A 91 -14.40 0.36 9.44
C TYR A 91 -15.52 0.34 10.48
N GLU A 92 -15.59 1.39 11.30
CA GLU A 92 -16.59 1.52 12.35
C GLU A 92 -18.00 1.67 11.82
N GLY A 93 -18.18 2.04 10.55
CA GLY A 93 -19.48 2.18 9.93
C GLY A 93 -19.35 2.47 8.47
N GLN A 94 -20.46 2.30 7.75
CA GLN A 94 -20.52 2.56 6.31
C GLN A 94 -20.16 3.99 5.97
N ALA A 95 -20.56 4.96 6.79
CA ALA A 95 -20.29 6.38 6.55
C ALA A 95 -18.79 6.69 6.58
N ALA A 96 -18.05 6.12 7.54
CA ALA A 96 -16.58 6.29 7.62
C ALA A 96 -15.90 5.68 6.40
N PHE A 97 -16.31 4.52 5.99
CA PHE A 97 -15.81 3.86 4.79
C PHE A 97 -16.07 4.70 3.54
N CYS A 98 -17.30 5.15 3.33
CA CYS A 98 -17.69 5.96 2.18
C CYS A 98 -16.91 7.27 2.08
N ARG A 99 -16.68 7.95 3.22
CA ARG A 99 -15.88 9.18 3.25
C ARG A 99 -14.44 8.92 2.82
N THR A 100 -13.83 7.87 3.34
CA THR A 100 -12.45 7.49 2.99
C THR A 100 -12.36 7.10 1.52
N PHE A 101 -13.31 6.31 1.04
CA PHE A 101 -13.37 5.89 -0.35
C PHE A 101 -13.51 7.09 -1.30
N HIS A 102 -14.43 8.01 -0.99
CA HIS A 102 -14.63 9.21 -1.80
C HIS A 102 -13.37 10.08 -1.83
N ARG A 103 -12.71 10.25 -0.70
CA ARG A 103 -11.47 11.02 -0.62
C ARG A 103 -10.37 10.41 -1.48
N HIS A 104 -10.31 9.08 -1.54
CA HIS A 104 -9.25 8.37 -2.27
C HIS A 104 -9.53 8.29 -3.78
N PHE A 105 -10.77 8.01 -4.17
CA PHE A 105 -11.15 7.78 -5.57
C PHE A 105 -11.95 8.92 -6.21
N GLY A 106 -12.38 9.91 -5.45
CA GLY A 106 -13.15 11.03 -5.97
C GLY A 106 -14.62 10.72 -6.26
N MET A 107 -15.11 9.55 -5.86
CA MET A 107 -16.50 9.14 -6.08
C MET A 107 -16.95 8.18 -4.98
N SER A 108 -18.27 8.00 -4.84
CA SER A 108 -18.83 7.07 -3.86
C SER A 108 -18.56 5.60 -4.28
N PRO A 109 -18.54 4.66 -3.32
CA PRO A 109 -18.43 3.22 -3.66
C PRO A 109 -19.51 2.75 -4.61
N THR A 110 -20.74 3.18 -4.43
CA THR A 110 -21.88 2.81 -5.30
C THR A 110 -21.65 3.28 -6.72
N ARG A 111 -21.20 4.51 -6.90
CA ARG A 111 -20.88 5.06 -8.20
C ARG A 111 -19.69 4.35 -8.84
N TYR A 112 -18.66 4.04 -8.06
CA TYR A 112 -17.50 3.28 -8.53
C TYR A 112 -17.93 1.92 -9.11
N ARG A 113 -18.78 1.19 -8.37
CA ARG A 113 -19.32 -0.11 -8.81
C ARG A 113 -20.04 -0.01 -10.14
N ARG A 114 -20.83 1.05 -10.32
CA ARG A 114 -21.65 1.24 -11.52
C ARG A 114 -20.85 1.72 -12.73
N ASP A 115 -19.96 2.68 -12.53
CA ASP A 115 -19.39 3.46 -13.63
C ASP A 115 -17.95 3.09 -13.99
N THR A 116 -17.28 2.22 -13.21
CA THR A 116 -15.84 2.01 -13.37
C THR A 116 -15.40 0.56 -13.56
N PRO A 117 -16.10 -0.25 -14.35
CA PRO A 117 -15.59 -1.58 -14.65
C PRO A 117 -14.26 -1.47 -15.42
N GLY A 118 -13.17 -1.96 -14.84
CA GLY A 118 -11.88 -2.08 -15.50
C GLY A 118 -10.95 -0.88 -15.45
N LYS A 119 -11.25 0.17 -14.70
CA LYS A 119 -10.33 1.29 -14.51
C LYS A 119 -9.52 1.10 -13.22
N GLU A 120 -8.30 0.65 -13.38
CA GLU A 120 -7.37 0.40 -12.29
C GLU A 120 -6.46 1.61 -12.05
N SER A 121 -7.02 2.72 -11.57
CA SER A 121 -6.24 3.89 -11.18
C SER A 121 -6.20 4.04 -9.66
N ASN A 122 -5.10 4.53 -9.14
CA ASN A 122 -4.86 4.78 -7.69
C ASN A 122 -4.93 3.52 -6.82
N LEU A 123 -4.61 2.36 -7.38
CA LEU A 123 -4.53 1.12 -6.61
C LEU A 123 -3.20 1.02 -5.90
N GLN A 124 -3.23 0.41 -4.72
CA GLN A 124 -2.03 0.13 -3.93
C GLN A 124 -1.87 -1.38 -3.80
N TYR A 125 -0.89 -1.92 -4.51
CA TYR A 125 -0.51 -3.32 -4.34
C TYR A 125 0.38 -3.48 -3.10
N PRO A 126 0.50 -4.70 -2.52
CA PRO A 126 1.41 -4.92 -1.40
C PRO A 126 2.84 -4.52 -1.76
N LEU A 127 3.46 -3.75 -0.88
CA LEU A 127 4.84 -3.30 -1.10
C LEU A 127 5.83 -4.46 -1.03
N ARG A 128 6.86 -4.40 -1.88
CA ARG A 128 8.00 -5.31 -1.88
C ARG A 128 9.26 -4.49 -1.70
N VAL A 129 9.56 -4.17 -0.45
CA VAL A 129 10.68 -3.32 -0.09
C VAL A 129 11.99 -4.05 -0.34
N GLY A 130 12.92 -3.40 -1.01
CA GLY A 130 14.21 -4.00 -1.37
C GLY A 130 14.20 -4.76 -2.70
N MET A 131 13.05 -5.22 -3.17
CA MET A 131 12.93 -5.86 -4.47
C MET A 131 12.72 -4.86 -5.61
N GLU A 132 12.26 -3.67 -5.30
CA GLU A 132 12.05 -2.62 -6.31
C GLU A 132 13.36 -2.22 -6.97
N ILE A 133 14.42 -2.06 -6.18
CA ILE A 133 15.76 -1.75 -6.70
C ILE A 133 16.26 -2.84 -7.64
N GLU A 134 16.00 -4.09 -7.30
CA GLU A 134 16.41 -5.22 -8.13
C GLU A 134 15.56 -5.33 -9.40
N GLN A 135 14.29 -5.02 -9.29
CA GLN A 135 13.37 -5.02 -10.44
C GLN A 135 13.69 -3.87 -11.39
N GLU A 136 14.01 -2.68 -10.88
CA GLU A 136 14.49 -1.56 -11.69
C GLU A 136 15.81 -1.90 -12.37
N ARG A 137 16.73 -2.55 -11.67
CA ARG A 137 17.98 -3.03 -12.24
C ARG A 137 17.76 -4.05 -13.35
N ARG A 138 16.85 -4.99 -13.14
CA ARG A 138 16.48 -5.99 -14.16
C ARG A 138 15.82 -5.34 -15.37
N SER A 139 14.93 -4.38 -15.15
CA SER A 139 14.25 -3.64 -16.21
C SER A 139 15.22 -2.77 -17.01
N ALA A 140 16.17 -2.11 -16.34
CA ALA A 140 17.22 -1.32 -16.99
C ALA A 140 18.17 -2.22 -17.79
N ALA A 141 18.55 -3.38 -17.24
CA ALA A 141 19.39 -4.36 -17.93
C ALA A 141 18.68 -4.95 -19.16
N ALA A 142 17.39 -5.25 -19.05
CA ALA A 142 16.58 -5.74 -20.16
C ALA A 142 16.39 -4.70 -21.25
N ALA A 143 16.26 -3.41 -20.88
CA ALA A 143 16.17 -2.29 -21.83
C ALA A 143 17.51 -2.08 -22.56
N ALA A 144 18.62 -2.16 -21.83
CA ALA A 144 19.96 -2.06 -22.41
C ALA A 144 20.25 -3.22 -23.39
N ASP A 145 19.82 -4.43 -23.05
CA ASP A 145 19.98 -5.61 -23.92
C ASP A 145 19.13 -5.48 -25.19
N ARG A 146 17.93 -4.94 -25.07
CA ARG A 146 17.08 -4.65 -26.24
C ARG A 146 17.67 -3.60 -27.14
N ASP A 147 18.25 -2.54 -26.60
CA ASP A 147 18.93 -1.51 -27.38
C ASP A 147 20.15 -2.07 -28.12
N GLN A 148 20.93 -2.94 -27.48
CA GLN A 148 22.06 -3.61 -28.14
C GLN A 148 21.61 -4.53 -29.28
N ARG A 149 20.51 -5.21 -29.14
CA ARG A 149 19.94 -6.06 -30.21
C ARG A 149 19.42 -5.25 -31.38
N MET A 150 18.89 -4.04 -31.14
CA MET A 150 18.44 -3.14 -32.18
C MET A 150 19.59 -2.54 -32.98
N VAL A 151 20.77 -2.35 -32.37
CA VAL A 151 21.96 -1.79 -33.03
C VAL A 151 22.68 -2.82 -33.89
N PHE A 152 22.57 -4.11 -33.57
CA PHE A 152 23.24 -5.20 -34.29
C PHE A 152 22.30 -6.08 -35.12
N GLY A 153 21.02 -5.74 -35.13
CA GLY A 153 20.03 -6.41 -35.95
C GLY A 153 19.75 -5.65 -37.22
#